data_8a129a6896b58009e8b9859d73ce08ac
#
_entry.id   8a129a6896b58009e8b9859d73ce08ac
#
_cell.length_a   1.000
_cell.length_b   1.000
_cell.length_c   1.000
_cell.angle_alpha   90.00
_cell.angle_beta   90.00
_cell.angle_gamma   90.00
#
_symmetry.space_group_name_H-M   'P 1'
#
loop_
_entity.id
_entity.type
_entity.pdbx_description
1 polymer ?
#
loop_
_entity_poly.entity_id
_entity_poly.type
_entity_poly.pdbx_seq_one_letter_code
_entity_poly.pdbx_strand_id
1 'polypeptide(L)'
;MSDAPFAHPLLRVATPAGWITQACASQDVLLIDHANCEKKAASTALSLMFAYAEDLELTDKMSKLAREELRHYEQVAKLIRSLDVTPQRLAPGRYAERLRRLVAKSEPQREIDLMICGAFIEARSCERFAQLAGAIGAPLCDLFQGLHNAEARHYRVYLELARRAAKRAALGVALEARIAEFAALEAELITLPDEVFRFHSGPPAVAPGVAAPAGGAAGG
;
A
#
# COMPACT_ATOMS: atom_id res chain seq x y z
N MET A 1 18.21 14.79 11.84
CA MET A 1 16.93 14.45 11.20
C MET A 1 16.28 15.76 10.81
N SER A 2 15.90 15.93 9.54
CA SER A 2 15.32 17.19 9.06
C SER A 2 13.95 17.43 9.69
N ASP A 3 13.79 18.58 10.37
CA ASP A 3 12.51 19.02 10.98
C ASP A 3 11.50 19.57 9.93
N ALA A 4 11.69 19.22 8.65
CA ALA A 4 10.72 19.61 7.63
C ALA A 4 9.40 18.85 7.87
N PRO A 5 8.25 19.55 7.86
CA PRO A 5 6.95 18.91 8.01
C PRO A 5 6.75 17.88 6.89
N PHE A 6 6.11 16.75 7.22
CA PHE A 6 5.75 15.75 6.23
C PHE A 6 4.85 16.38 5.15
N ALA A 7 5.30 16.33 3.91
CA ALA A 7 4.59 16.89 2.77
C ALA A 7 4.41 15.81 1.69
N HIS A 8 3.17 15.37 1.50
CA HIS A 8 2.79 14.47 0.42
C HIS A 8 1.43 14.92 -0.15
N PRO A 9 1.25 14.91 -1.48
CA PRO A 9 0.04 15.46 -2.09
C PRO A 9 -1.25 14.71 -1.71
N LEU A 10 -1.15 13.49 -1.21
CA LEU A 10 -2.31 12.65 -0.89
C LEU A 10 -2.32 12.18 0.58
N LEU A 11 -1.17 11.81 1.14
CA LEU A 11 -1.07 11.25 2.49
C LEU A 11 -0.98 12.35 3.54
N ARG A 12 -1.62 12.15 4.70
CA ARG A 12 -1.62 13.11 5.82
C ARG A 12 -0.49 12.89 6.82
N VAL A 13 0.01 11.66 6.93
CA VAL A 13 1.02 11.28 7.91
C VAL A 13 2.12 10.45 7.26
N ALA A 14 3.34 10.60 7.77
CA ALA A 14 4.46 9.71 7.42
C ALA A 14 4.27 8.33 8.04
N THR A 15 4.94 7.33 7.46
CA THR A 15 5.05 6.00 8.08
C THR A 15 5.70 6.13 9.48
N PRO A 16 5.09 5.58 10.54
CA PRO A 16 5.66 5.61 11.89
C PRO A 16 7.02 4.94 11.98
N ALA A 17 7.96 5.52 12.73
CA ALA A 17 9.31 4.98 12.90
C ALA A 17 9.31 3.53 13.43
N GLY A 18 8.35 3.17 14.30
CA GLY A 18 8.19 1.80 14.79
C GLY A 18 7.91 0.77 13.68
N TRP A 19 7.18 1.17 12.62
CA TRP A 19 7.00 0.31 11.46
C TRP A 19 8.30 0.10 10.69
N ILE A 20 9.09 1.16 10.49
CA ILE A 20 10.40 1.07 9.81
C ILE A 20 11.34 0.13 10.58
N THR A 21 11.42 0.29 11.91
CA THR A 21 12.22 -0.60 12.77
C THR A 21 11.80 -2.06 12.62
N GLN A 22 10.48 -2.32 12.64
CA GLN A 22 9.94 -3.68 12.45
C GLN A 22 10.24 -4.22 11.05
N ALA A 23 10.13 -3.40 10.01
CA ALA A 23 10.43 -3.79 8.64
C ALA A 23 11.91 -4.22 8.48
N CYS A 24 12.83 -3.48 9.07
CA CYS A 24 14.25 -3.84 9.08
C CYS A 24 14.53 -5.14 9.84
N ALA A 25 13.77 -5.43 10.92
CA ALA A 25 13.89 -6.65 11.71
C ALA A 25 13.18 -7.87 11.10
N SER A 26 12.26 -7.68 10.15
CA SER A 26 11.40 -8.74 9.60
C SER A 26 11.43 -8.77 8.06
N GLN A 27 12.64 -8.74 7.48
CA GLN A 27 12.86 -8.59 6.03
C GLN A 27 12.23 -9.72 5.22
N ASP A 28 12.24 -10.96 5.73
CA ASP A 28 11.61 -12.11 5.08
C ASP A 28 10.10 -11.93 4.93
N VAL A 29 9.44 -11.54 6.02
CA VAL A 29 8.00 -11.27 6.01
C VAL A 29 7.69 -10.06 5.12
N LEU A 30 8.52 -9.02 5.17
CA LEU A 30 8.40 -7.83 4.33
C LEU A 30 8.41 -8.20 2.84
N LEU A 31 9.40 -8.98 2.39
CA LEU A 31 9.52 -9.41 1.00
C LEU A 31 8.37 -10.31 0.55
N ILE A 32 7.99 -11.30 1.38
CA ILE A 32 6.89 -12.22 1.05
C ILE A 32 5.56 -11.48 0.95
N ASP A 33 5.28 -10.57 1.91
CA ASP A 33 4.04 -9.81 1.87
C ASP A 33 4.03 -8.80 0.71
N HIS A 34 5.17 -8.16 0.43
CA HIS A 34 5.31 -7.27 -0.71
C HIS A 34 5.06 -8.00 -2.03
N ALA A 35 5.64 -9.19 -2.25
CA ALA A 35 5.34 -10.03 -3.41
C ALA A 35 3.83 -10.35 -3.53
N ASN A 36 3.12 -10.46 -2.40
CA ASN A 36 1.67 -10.64 -2.40
C ASN A 36 0.93 -9.32 -2.75
N CYS A 37 1.47 -8.16 -2.36
CA CYS A 37 0.92 -6.85 -2.73
C CYS A 37 0.95 -6.65 -4.24
N GLU A 38 2.07 -6.93 -4.90
CA GLU A 38 2.24 -6.82 -6.35
C GLU A 38 1.22 -7.69 -7.12
N LYS A 39 1.08 -8.96 -6.70
CA LYS A 39 0.06 -9.84 -7.31
C LYS A 39 -1.36 -9.33 -7.12
N LYS A 40 -1.68 -8.74 -5.96
CA LYS A 40 -3.01 -8.17 -5.69
C LYS A 40 -3.23 -6.90 -6.51
N ALA A 41 -2.21 -6.05 -6.67
CA ALA A 41 -2.27 -4.85 -7.50
C ALA A 41 -2.54 -5.22 -8.96
N ALA A 42 -1.79 -6.17 -9.54
CA ALA A 42 -2.03 -6.70 -10.88
C ALA A 42 -3.45 -7.27 -11.04
N SER A 43 -3.91 -8.10 -10.09
CA SER A 43 -5.27 -8.67 -10.08
C SER A 43 -6.35 -7.59 -9.99
N THR A 44 -6.12 -6.53 -9.20
CA THR A 44 -7.05 -5.41 -9.08
C THR A 44 -7.14 -4.65 -10.41
N ALA A 45 -6.02 -4.36 -11.06
CA ALA A 45 -6.00 -3.71 -12.36
C ALA A 45 -6.75 -4.52 -13.42
N LEU A 46 -6.55 -5.85 -13.49
CA LEU A 46 -7.31 -6.74 -14.36
C LEU A 46 -8.80 -6.72 -14.04
N SER A 47 -9.18 -6.75 -12.77
CA SER A 47 -10.58 -6.69 -12.35
C SER A 47 -11.26 -5.38 -12.76
N LEU A 48 -10.54 -4.26 -12.72
CA LEU A 48 -11.03 -2.96 -13.18
C LEU A 48 -11.23 -2.94 -14.71
N MET A 49 -10.36 -3.59 -15.48
CA MET A 49 -10.53 -3.73 -16.93
C MET A 49 -11.81 -4.48 -17.28
N PHE A 50 -12.17 -5.52 -16.52
CA PHE A 50 -13.42 -6.25 -16.73
C PHE A 50 -14.65 -5.45 -16.29
N ALA A 51 -14.56 -4.76 -15.16
CA ALA A 51 -15.67 -3.99 -14.58
C ALA A 51 -16.06 -2.77 -15.44
N TYR A 52 -15.09 -2.16 -16.14
CA TYR A 52 -15.24 -0.93 -16.91
C TYR A 52 -14.77 -1.12 -18.36
N ALA A 53 -15.19 -2.23 -18.97
CA ALA A 53 -14.71 -2.67 -20.29
C ALA A 53 -15.01 -1.68 -21.43
N GLU A 54 -16.06 -0.86 -21.30
CA GLU A 54 -16.41 0.17 -22.27
C GLU A 54 -15.50 1.41 -22.19
N ASP A 55 -14.74 1.58 -21.10
CA ASP A 55 -13.81 2.68 -20.93
C ASP A 55 -12.42 2.29 -21.42
N LEU A 56 -12.16 2.52 -22.71
CA LEU A 56 -10.90 2.12 -23.35
C LEU A 56 -9.69 2.85 -22.77
N GLU A 57 -9.82 4.08 -22.28
CA GLU A 57 -8.71 4.79 -21.63
C GLU A 57 -8.35 4.17 -20.28
N LEU A 58 -9.37 3.83 -19.46
CA LEU A 58 -9.18 3.12 -18.21
C LEU A 58 -8.53 1.76 -18.44
N THR A 59 -9.10 0.96 -19.35
CA THR A 59 -8.60 -0.39 -19.63
C THR A 59 -7.16 -0.38 -20.16
N ASP A 60 -6.78 0.59 -21.00
CA ASP A 60 -5.40 0.74 -21.50
C ASP A 60 -4.43 1.09 -20.37
N LYS A 61 -4.79 2.04 -19.48
CA LYS A 61 -3.97 2.40 -18.32
C LYS A 61 -3.83 1.23 -17.35
N MET A 62 -4.92 0.54 -17.02
CA MET A 62 -4.90 -0.63 -16.12
C MET A 62 -4.14 -1.82 -16.73
N SER A 63 -4.20 -2.02 -18.03
CA SER A 63 -3.40 -3.05 -18.71
C SER A 63 -1.90 -2.80 -18.59
N LYS A 64 -1.46 -1.55 -18.71
CA LYS A 64 -0.05 -1.17 -18.52
C LYS A 64 0.37 -1.40 -17.06
N LEU A 65 -0.45 -0.93 -16.10
CA LEU A 65 -0.22 -1.10 -14.68
C LEU A 65 -0.11 -2.58 -14.31
N ALA A 66 -1.07 -3.42 -14.71
CA ALA A 66 -1.03 -4.85 -14.41
C ALA A 66 0.26 -5.54 -14.86
N ARG A 67 0.79 -5.17 -16.04
CA ARG A 67 2.07 -5.71 -16.52
C ARG A 67 3.27 -5.18 -15.72
N GLU A 68 3.23 -3.94 -15.25
CA GLU A 68 4.28 -3.39 -14.38
C GLU A 68 4.28 -4.10 -13.03
N GLU A 69 3.11 -4.30 -12.40
CA GLU A 69 2.99 -5.01 -11.12
C GLU A 69 3.47 -6.47 -11.19
N LEU A 70 3.19 -7.16 -12.30
CA LEU A 70 3.72 -8.52 -12.50
C LEU A 70 5.24 -8.51 -12.64
N ARG A 71 5.84 -7.51 -13.30
CA ARG A 71 7.30 -7.36 -13.37
C ARG A 71 7.91 -7.04 -11.99
N HIS A 72 7.24 -6.20 -11.19
CA HIS A 72 7.64 -5.94 -9.81
C HIS A 72 7.62 -7.23 -8.99
N TYR A 73 6.53 -8.00 -9.07
CA TYR A 73 6.47 -9.33 -8.46
C TYR A 73 7.65 -10.23 -8.86
N GLU A 74 8.01 -10.28 -10.14
CA GLU A 74 9.13 -11.08 -10.63
C GLU A 74 10.47 -10.64 -10.02
N GLN A 75 10.69 -9.32 -9.87
CA GLN A 75 11.88 -8.76 -9.22
C GLN A 75 11.94 -9.16 -7.75
N VAL A 76 10.82 -8.99 -7.01
CA VAL A 76 10.75 -9.40 -5.60
C VAL A 76 10.94 -10.91 -5.45
N ALA A 77 10.31 -11.72 -6.29
CA ALA A 77 10.45 -13.18 -6.28
C ALA A 77 11.86 -13.64 -6.61
N LYS A 78 12.59 -12.92 -7.48
CA LYS A 78 14.00 -13.17 -7.75
C LYS A 78 14.83 -12.90 -6.49
N LEU A 79 14.57 -11.80 -5.80
CA LEU A 79 15.28 -11.45 -4.58
C LEU A 79 15.00 -12.45 -3.44
N ILE A 80 13.75 -12.86 -3.25
CA ILE A 80 13.35 -13.91 -2.30
C ILE A 80 14.20 -15.18 -2.52
N ARG A 81 14.34 -15.62 -3.77
CA ARG A 81 15.18 -16.79 -4.12
C ARG A 81 16.67 -16.56 -3.85
N SER A 82 17.21 -15.38 -4.17
CA SER A 82 18.63 -15.09 -3.99
C SER A 82 19.05 -14.95 -2.53
N LEU A 83 18.12 -14.64 -1.64
CA LEU A 83 18.33 -14.53 -0.20
C LEU A 83 17.93 -15.80 0.56
N ASP A 84 17.55 -16.88 -0.17
CA ASP A 84 17.10 -18.16 0.40
C ASP A 84 15.94 -18.00 1.40
N VAL A 85 15.07 -16.99 1.18
CA VAL A 85 13.89 -16.77 2.00
C VAL A 85 12.86 -17.83 1.69
N THR A 86 12.44 -18.58 2.70
CA THR A 86 11.44 -19.65 2.55
C THR A 86 10.04 -19.05 2.31
N PRO A 87 9.41 -19.28 1.14
CA PRO A 87 8.05 -18.81 0.89
C PRO A 87 7.05 -19.42 1.87
N GLN A 88 6.16 -18.59 2.40
CA GLN A 88 5.09 -19.03 3.29
C GLN A 88 3.79 -18.29 2.99
N ARG A 89 2.66 -18.92 3.39
CA ARG A 89 1.35 -18.28 3.27
C ARG A 89 1.18 -17.28 4.43
N LEU A 90 0.95 -16.01 4.09
CA LEU A 90 0.66 -14.96 5.07
C LEU A 90 -0.84 -14.63 5.06
N ALA A 91 -1.42 -14.49 6.25
CA ALA A 91 -2.76 -13.91 6.38
C ALA A 91 -2.73 -12.44 5.94
N PRO A 92 -3.77 -11.93 5.26
CA PRO A 92 -3.82 -10.54 4.83
C PRO A 92 -3.86 -9.60 6.04
N GLY A 93 -3.26 -8.40 5.88
CA GLY A 93 -3.44 -7.30 6.82
C GLY A 93 -4.79 -6.60 6.64
N ARG A 94 -5.18 -5.76 7.61
CA ARG A 94 -6.47 -5.04 7.63
C ARG A 94 -6.56 -3.85 6.67
N TYR A 95 -5.44 -3.28 6.25
CA TYR A 95 -5.35 -1.97 5.58
C TYR A 95 -6.23 -1.88 4.32
N ALA A 96 -5.97 -2.73 3.32
CA ALA A 96 -6.70 -2.67 2.05
C ALA A 96 -8.19 -3.00 2.20
N GLU A 97 -8.52 -3.94 3.10
CA GLU A 97 -9.92 -4.27 3.41
C GLU A 97 -10.66 -3.08 4.01
N ARG A 98 -10.05 -2.40 4.97
CA ARG A 98 -10.64 -1.23 5.64
C ARG A 98 -10.83 -0.06 4.68
N LEU A 99 -9.85 0.24 3.83
CA LEU A 99 -10.01 1.25 2.77
C LEU A 99 -11.14 0.88 1.81
N ARG A 100 -11.23 -0.38 1.40
CA ARG A 100 -12.31 -0.85 0.51
C ARG A 100 -13.71 -0.75 1.12
N ARG A 101 -13.85 -0.72 2.44
CA ARG A 101 -15.17 -0.50 3.10
C ARG A 101 -15.74 0.88 2.85
N LEU A 102 -14.91 1.88 2.51
CA LEU A 102 -15.38 3.20 2.08
C LEU A 102 -15.96 3.19 0.67
N VAL A 103 -15.58 2.22 -0.17
CA VAL A 103 -16.03 2.18 -1.57
C VAL A 103 -17.54 2.03 -1.63
N ALA A 104 -18.18 2.95 -2.34
CA ALA A 104 -19.63 2.93 -2.56
C ALA A 104 -20.05 1.66 -3.31
N LYS A 105 -21.31 1.24 -3.09
CA LYS A 105 -21.86 0.02 -3.71
C LYS A 105 -22.38 0.25 -5.12
N SER A 106 -22.74 1.49 -5.46
CA SER A 106 -23.38 1.86 -6.73
C SER A 106 -22.55 2.85 -7.54
N GLU A 107 -22.66 2.75 -8.85
CA GLU A 107 -22.10 3.71 -9.80
C GLU A 107 -22.89 5.03 -9.77
N PRO A 108 -22.28 6.16 -10.13
CA PRO A 108 -20.89 6.31 -10.58
C PRO A 108 -19.88 6.45 -9.42
N GLN A 109 -20.35 6.57 -8.18
CA GLN A 109 -19.47 6.78 -7.03
C GLN A 109 -18.53 5.61 -6.78
N ARG A 110 -18.97 4.38 -7.07
CA ARG A 110 -18.15 3.17 -6.90
C ARG A 110 -16.88 3.20 -7.74
N GLU A 111 -16.96 3.60 -9.01
CA GLU A 111 -15.78 3.76 -9.87
C GLU A 111 -14.80 4.77 -9.30
N ILE A 112 -15.30 5.95 -8.92
CA ILE A 112 -14.49 7.03 -8.35
C ILE A 112 -13.75 6.53 -7.08
N ASP A 113 -14.47 5.89 -6.18
CA ASP A 113 -13.93 5.39 -4.91
C ASP A 113 -12.90 4.27 -5.11
N LEU A 114 -13.10 3.37 -6.09
CA LEU A 114 -12.11 2.34 -6.44
C LEU A 114 -10.80 2.97 -6.90
N MET A 115 -10.87 4.02 -7.73
CA MET A 115 -9.68 4.74 -8.17
C MET A 115 -9.01 5.48 -7.00
N ILE A 116 -9.77 6.14 -6.12
CA ILE A 116 -9.22 6.79 -4.92
C ILE A 116 -8.54 5.74 -4.03
N CYS A 117 -9.19 4.61 -3.77
CA CYS A 117 -8.63 3.52 -2.96
C CYS A 117 -7.28 3.01 -3.53
N GLY A 118 -7.23 2.76 -4.85
CA GLY A 118 -5.98 2.40 -5.53
C GLY A 118 -4.91 3.47 -5.35
N ALA A 119 -5.25 4.75 -5.56
CA ALA A 119 -4.31 5.85 -5.40
C ALA A 119 -3.68 5.90 -3.99
N PHE A 120 -4.46 5.65 -2.92
CA PHE A 120 -3.92 5.63 -1.56
C PHE A 120 -3.00 4.43 -1.30
N ILE A 121 -3.32 3.25 -1.82
CA ILE A 121 -2.48 2.06 -1.69
C ILE A 121 -1.11 2.32 -2.35
N GLU A 122 -1.08 2.79 -3.60
CA GLU A 122 0.16 3.06 -4.33
C GLU A 122 0.93 4.25 -3.72
N ALA A 123 0.25 5.30 -3.27
CA ALA A 123 0.90 6.43 -2.60
C ALA A 123 1.60 5.98 -1.30
N ARG A 124 0.98 5.10 -0.52
CA ARG A 124 1.61 4.55 0.68
C ARG A 124 2.76 3.61 0.35
N SER A 125 2.66 2.80 -0.70
CA SER A 125 3.77 1.99 -1.19
C SER A 125 4.96 2.87 -1.57
N CYS A 126 4.72 3.92 -2.37
CA CYS A 126 5.74 4.87 -2.79
C CYS A 126 6.44 5.52 -1.58
N GLU A 127 5.70 5.99 -0.59
CA GLU A 127 6.25 6.62 0.63
C GLU A 127 7.08 5.62 1.43
N ARG A 128 6.60 4.39 1.61
CA ARG A 128 7.34 3.33 2.32
C ARG A 128 8.61 2.92 1.62
N PHE A 129 8.62 2.85 0.31
CA PHE A 129 9.84 2.58 -0.44
C PHE A 129 10.89 3.66 -0.23
N ALA A 130 10.50 4.94 -0.22
CA ALA A 130 11.42 6.03 0.08
C ALA A 130 12.02 5.91 1.49
N GLN A 131 11.21 5.58 2.48
CA GLN A 131 11.67 5.39 3.86
C GLN A 131 12.59 4.16 4.00
N LEU A 132 12.20 3.02 3.41
CA LEU A 132 12.97 1.79 3.47
C LEU A 132 14.32 1.92 2.74
N ALA A 133 14.37 2.59 1.60
CA ALA A 133 15.61 2.82 0.88
C ALA A 133 16.67 3.57 1.70
N GLY A 134 16.23 4.39 2.67
CA GLY A 134 17.13 5.08 3.61
C GLY A 134 17.45 4.31 4.90
N ALA A 135 16.72 3.22 5.19
CA ALA A 135 16.79 2.52 6.47
C ALA A 135 17.34 1.08 6.37
N ILE A 136 17.28 0.47 5.19
CA ILE A 136 17.65 -0.94 4.98
C ILE A 136 18.87 -1.03 4.06
N GLY A 137 19.71 -2.05 4.25
CA GLY A 137 20.88 -2.27 3.41
C GLY A 137 20.56 -2.94 2.07
N ALA A 138 21.57 -2.95 1.18
CA ALA A 138 21.51 -3.74 -0.04
C ALA A 138 21.35 -5.25 0.28
N PRO A 139 20.67 -6.04 -0.58
CA PRO A 139 20.12 -5.64 -1.88
C PRO A 139 18.67 -5.09 -1.81
N LEU A 140 18.06 -5.01 -0.63
CA LEU A 140 16.67 -4.55 -0.48
C LEU A 140 16.52 -3.05 -0.78
N CYS A 141 17.48 -2.22 -0.36
CA CYS A 141 17.42 -0.79 -0.66
C CYS A 141 17.41 -0.54 -2.18
N ASP A 142 18.17 -1.30 -2.95
CA ASP A 142 18.23 -1.17 -4.42
C ASP A 142 16.89 -1.53 -5.06
N LEU A 143 16.24 -2.60 -4.56
CA LEU A 143 14.89 -2.97 -4.98
C LEU A 143 13.91 -1.83 -4.72
N PHE A 144 13.83 -1.32 -3.48
CA PHE A 144 12.87 -0.30 -3.09
C PHE A 144 13.11 1.04 -3.79
N GLN A 145 14.36 1.42 -4.07
CA GLN A 145 14.66 2.58 -4.90
C GLN A 145 14.15 2.40 -6.33
N GLY A 146 14.30 1.21 -6.91
CA GLY A 146 13.78 0.88 -8.24
C GLY A 146 12.26 0.98 -8.32
N LEU A 147 11.56 0.48 -7.32
CA LEU A 147 10.09 0.46 -7.26
C LEU A 147 9.48 1.84 -6.97
N HIS A 148 10.15 2.67 -6.16
CA HIS A 148 9.64 3.99 -5.76
C HIS A 148 9.12 4.85 -6.92
N ASN A 149 9.88 4.93 -8.02
CA ASN A 149 9.51 5.74 -9.18
C ASN A 149 8.29 5.17 -9.93
N ALA A 150 8.09 3.86 -9.90
CA ALA A 150 6.93 3.22 -10.51
C ALA A 150 5.66 3.55 -9.71
N GLU A 151 5.68 3.36 -8.41
CA GLU A 151 4.54 3.66 -7.52
C GLU A 151 4.16 5.14 -7.53
N ALA A 152 5.16 6.04 -7.67
CA ALA A 152 4.90 7.47 -7.85
C ALA A 152 4.14 7.78 -9.15
N ARG A 153 4.24 6.93 -10.17
CA ARG A 153 3.41 7.04 -11.39
C ARG A 153 2.04 6.38 -11.19
N HIS A 154 1.99 5.21 -10.55
CA HIS A 154 0.77 4.43 -10.36
C HIS A 154 -0.29 5.23 -9.60
N TYR A 155 0.03 5.83 -8.44
CA TYR A 155 -0.96 6.60 -7.70
C TYR A 155 -1.51 7.80 -8.49
N ARG A 156 -0.69 8.43 -9.35
CA ARG A 156 -1.13 9.54 -10.20
C ARG A 156 -2.09 9.08 -11.29
N VAL A 157 -1.82 7.90 -11.88
CA VAL A 157 -2.74 7.29 -12.86
C VAL A 157 -4.11 7.04 -12.24
N TYR A 158 -4.15 6.46 -11.04
CA TYR A 158 -5.39 6.25 -10.30
C TYR A 158 -6.12 7.57 -9.99
N LEU A 159 -5.42 8.60 -9.53
CA LEU A 159 -6.02 9.92 -9.26
C LEU A 159 -6.54 10.59 -10.54
N GLU A 160 -5.84 10.46 -11.64
CA GLU A 160 -6.29 10.98 -12.94
C GLU A 160 -7.59 10.29 -13.36
N LEU A 161 -7.66 8.98 -13.24
CA LEU A 161 -8.88 8.22 -13.55
C LEU A 161 -10.04 8.59 -12.61
N ALA A 162 -9.79 8.78 -11.31
CA ALA A 162 -10.80 9.26 -10.36
C ALA A 162 -11.36 10.62 -10.77
N ARG A 163 -10.48 11.58 -11.13
CA ARG A 163 -10.90 12.92 -11.59
C ARG A 163 -11.69 12.86 -12.88
N ARG A 164 -11.29 12.00 -13.81
CA ARG A 164 -12.00 11.80 -15.08
C ARG A 164 -13.38 11.20 -14.85
N ALA A 165 -13.51 10.18 -14.01
CA ALA A 165 -14.79 9.58 -13.64
C ALA A 165 -15.70 10.59 -12.93
N ALA A 166 -15.18 11.35 -11.97
CA ALA A 166 -15.94 12.39 -11.27
C ALA A 166 -16.42 13.51 -12.20
N LYS A 167 -15.59 13.93 -13.16
CA LYS A 167 -15.98 14.91 -14.19
C LYS A 167 -17.11 14.38 -15.08
N ARG A 168 -17.01 13.13 -15.54
CA ARG A 168 -18.04 12.46 -16.35
C ARG A 168 -19.37 12.36 -15.61
N ALA A 169 -19.33 12.12 -14.30
CA ALA A 169 -20.50 12.00 -13.42
C ALA A 169 -21.02 13.33 -12.89
N ALA A 170 -20.43 14.48 -13.25
CA ALA A 170 -20.72 15.81 -12.67
C ALA A 170 -20.54 15.89 -11.13
N LEU A 171 -19.67 15.05 -10.57
CA LEU A 171 -19.33 14.97 -9.13
C LEU A 171 -17.98 15.62 -8.78
N GLY A 172 -17.42 16.44 -9.65
CA GLY A 172 -16.09 17.03 -9.46
C GLY A 172 -15.95 17.88 -8.19
N VAL A 173 -17.01 18.57 -7.76
CA VAL A 173 -17.02 19.38 -6.53
C VAL A 173 -16.93 18.51 -5.28
N ALA A 174 -17.52 17.31 -5.29
CA ALA A 174 -17.50 16.38 -4.17
C ALA A 174 -16.21 15.53 -4.08
N LEU A 175 -15.40 15.49 -5.13
CA LEU A 175 -14.24 14.63 -5.22
C LEU A 175 -13.18 14.92 -4.14
N GLU A 176 -12.85 16.20 -3.91
CA GLU A 176 -11.82 16.56 -2.92
C GLU A 176 -12.28 16.23 -1.48
N ALA A 177 -13.56 16.40 -1.18
CA ALA A 177 -14.13 15.96 0.09
C ALA A 177 -14.01 14.45 0.25
N ARG A 178 -14.30 13.70 -0.83
CA ARG A 178 -14.18 12.23 -0.83
C ARG A 178 -12.74 11.74 -0.68
N ILE A 179 -11.78 12.38 -1.34
CA ILE A 179 -10.35 12.13 -1.15
C ILE A 179 -9.96 12.39 0.31
N ALA A 180 -10.47 13.47 0.92
CA ALA A 180 -10.19 13.81 2.31
C ALA A 180 -10.71 12.76 3.31
N GLU A 181 -11.84 12.09 3.03
CA GLU A 181 -12.36 10.97 3.83
C GLU A 181 -11.41 9.75 3.76
N PHE A 182 -10.97 9.37 2.57
CA PHE A 182 -9.97 8.31 2.40
C PHE A 182 -8.65 8.66 3.11
N ALA A 183 -8.19 9.91 2.99
CA ALA A 183 -6.96 10.37 3.64
C ALA A 183 -7.05 10.31 5.18
N ALA A 184 -8.23 10.60 5.76
CA ALA A 184 -8.44 10.49 7.19
C ALA A 184 -8.38 9.04 7.67
N LEU A 185 -9.08 8.13 7.00
CA LEU A 185 -9.05 6.71 7.34
C LEU A 185 -7.66 6.12 7.11
N GLU A 186 -6.98 6.46 6.02
CA GLU A 186 -5.63 6.00 5.73
C GLU A 186 -4.65 6.39 6.84
N ALA A 187 -4.68 7.65 7.26
CA ALA A 187 -3.84 8.14 8.35
C ALA A 187 -4.12 7.39 9.67
N GLU A 188 -5.38 7.12 9.99
CA GLU A 188 -5.76 6.29 11.14
C GLU A 188 -5.16 4.89 11.02
N LEU A 189 -5.35 4.21 9.88
CA LEU A 189 -4.87 2.84 9.65
C LEU A 189 -3.36 2.69 9.78
N ILE A 190 -2.60 3.70 9.35
CA ILE A 190 -1.14 3.67 9.40
C ILE A 190 -0.59 3.98 10.79
N THR A 191 -1.31 4.76 11.60
CA THR A 191 -0.87 5.15 12.95
C THR A 191 -1.33 4.19 14.04
N LEU A 192 -2.47 3.52 13.86
CA LEU A 192 -2.95 2.52 14.82
C LEU A 192 -2.05 1.27 14.81
N PRO A 193 -1.70 0.74 16.00
CA PRO A 193 -0.91 -0.47 16.10
C PRO A 193 -1.56 -1.69 15.44
N ASP A 194 -0.73 -2.57 14.92
CA ASP A 194 -1.12 -3.89 14.41
C ASP A 194 -0.39 -5.01 15.16
N GLU A 195 -1.10 -6.08 15.47
CA GLU A 195 -0.51 -7.30 16.07
C GLU A 195 0.34 -8.07 15.06
N VAL A 196 0.03 -7.93 13.77
CA VAL A 196 0.66 -8.68 12.69
C VAL A 196 1.34 -7.71 11.72
N PHE A 197 2.66 -7.85 11.61
CA PHE A 197 3.44 -7.05 10.66
C PHE A 197 3.11 -7.42 9.21
N ARG A 198 2.82 -6.41 8.40
CA ARG A 198 2.60 -6.47 6.94
C ARG A 198 3.16 -5.22 6.27
N PHE A 199 3.36 -5.29 4.96
CA PHE A 199 3.85 -4.12 4.20
C PHE A 199 2.97 -2.87 4.39
N HIS A 200 1.65 -3.02 4.55
CA HIS A 200 0.71 -1.92 4.82
C HIS A 200 0.16 -1.90 6.27
N SER A 201 0.76 -2.60 7.22
CA SER A 201 0.33 -2.52 8.62
C SER A 201 0.68 -1.16 9.25
N GLY A 202 0.06 -0.85 10.38
CA GLY A 202 0.53 0.16 11.32
C GLY A 202 1.83 -0.28 12.03
N PRO A 203 2.31 0.50 13.02
CA PRO A 203 3.44 0.10 13.84
C PRO A 203 3.09 -1.16 14.67
N PRO A 204 4.09 -1.89 15.20
CA PRO A 204 3.83 -3.04 16.04
C PRO A 204 3.10 -2.62 17.34
N ALA A 205 2.16 -3.47 17.80
CA ALA A 205 1.42 -3.24 19.04
C ALA A 205 2.34 -3.27 20.28
N VAL A 206 3.44 -4.02 20.19
CA VAL A 206 4.51 -4.05 21.21
C VAL A 206 5.82 -3.65 20.54
N ALA A 207 6.56 -2.74 21.17
CA ALA A 207 7.85 -2.29 20.60
C ALA A 207 8.81 -3.49 20.46
N PRO A 208 9.54 -3.62 19.34
CA PRO A 208 10.55 -4.65 19.17
C PRO A 208 11.57 -4.58 20.32
N GLY A 209 11.76 -5.66 21.05
CA GLY A 209 12.70 -5.75 22.17
C GLY A 209 12.10 -5.68 23.59
N VAL A 210 10.81 -5.43 23.76
CA VAL A 210 10.12 -5.64 25.02
C VAL A 210 9.54 -7.05 25.02
N ALA A 211 10.24 -8.01 25.62
CA ALA A 211 9.68 -9.33 25.87
C ALA A 211 8.37 -9.16 26.65
N ALA A 212 7.32 -9.86 26.24
CA ALA A 212 6.10 -9.93 27.02
C ALA A 212 6.45 -10.38 28.45
N PRO A 213 5.87 -9.77 29.50
CA PRO A 213 6.13 -10.22 30.85
C PRO A 213 5.75 -11.69 30.93
N ALA A 214 6.72 -12.54 31.31
CA ALA A 214 6.47 -13.95 31.53
C ALA A 214 5.32 -14.04 32.53
N GLY A 215 4.19 -14.61 32.10
CA GLY A 215 3.04 -14.82 32.94
C GLY A 215 3.48 -15.57 34.20
N GLY A 216 3.42 -14.87 35.33
CA GLY A 216 3.73 -15.46 36.64
C GLY A 216 2.79 -16.65 36.85
N ALA A 217 3.36 -17.85 36.88
CA ALA A 217 2.70 -19.00 37.40
C ALA A 217 2.48 -18.74 38.90
N ALA A 218 1.27 -18.32 39.24
CA ALA A 218 0.82 -18.36 40.63
C ALA A 218 0.64 -19.83 41.01
N GLY A 219 1.63 -20.37 41.70
CA GLY A 219 1.46 -21.60 42.41
C GLY A 219 0.60 -21.35 43.66
N GLY A 220 -0.30 -22.23 43.90
CA GLY A 220 -1.13 -22.38 45.07
C GLY A 220 -1.90 -23.67 44.94
#